data_99d64705b1d74a99068a5eaed858eb63
#
_entry.id   99d64705b1d74a99068a5eaed858eb63
#
_cell.length_a   1.000
_cell.length_b   1.000
_cell.length_c   1.000
_cell.angle_alpha   90.00
_cell.angle_beta   90.00
_cell.angle_gamma   90.00
#
_symmetry.space_group_name_H-M   'P 1'
#
loop_
_entity.id
_entity.type
_entity.pdbx_description
1 polymer ?
#
loop_
_entity_poly.entity_id
_entity_poly.type
_entity_poly.pdbx_seq_one_letter_code
_entity_poly.pdbx_strand_id
1 'polypeptide(L)'
;MRKRLWIVLCLFPIYLFGAVYTPQTVPDPKEKGQWEYVANPDNILSAEDVHFLNACARSLQDSTSVELCVAALGNIGEMDMFDFCYQLFQTWGIGGEGRNTGVLVCFVLDSHDIRIMTGTGIEGVLPDALCSRIIQDEMIPLFRQGEYGKGLCYGAMRIYEECTHGEAPEELRTMQSVTDRAGYRKANESDEMGVSDIVALVALSVIGLVLFVFVLYWSQYRRCPKCGKRKSRVVREQVVSPATYTHFGTGVRTYVCKNCGHSHTMPFVIPRLQRTVYVGGTNRGGGFGGGFSGGSWGGGSTSGGGAGGKW
;
A
#
# COMPACT_ATOMS: atom_id res chain seq x y z
N MET A 1 14.99 -17.04 48.47
CA MET A 1 14.71 -15.84 47.73
C MET A 1 15.03 -16.06 46.25
N ARG A 2 14.03 -16.37 45.41
CA ARG A 2 14.21 -16.58 43.97
C ARG A 2 13.68 -15.33 43.25
N LYS A 3 14.57 -14.48 42.76
CA LYS A 3 14.28 -13.30 41.92
C LYS A 3 13.74 -13.85 40.58
N ARG A 4 12.43 -13.68 40.33
CA ARG A 4 11.82 -13.94 39.03
C ARG A 4 12.11 -12.74 38.14
N LEU A 5 13.03 -12.91 37.22
CA LEU A 5 13.36 -11.96 36.16
C LEU A 5 12.17 -11.94 35.18
N TRP A 6 11.36 -10.89 35.22
CA TRP A 6 10.32 -10.62 34.24
C TRP A 6 10.99 -10.04 32.99
N ILE A 7 11.23 -10.88 32.01
CA ILE A 7 11.60 -10.40 30.67
C ILE A 7 10.28 -9.92 30.03
N VAL A 8 10.05 -8.61 30.11
CA VAL A 8 9.01 -7.93 29.34
C VAL A 8 9.59 -7.80 27.94
N LEU A 9 9.26 -8.78 27.07
CA LEU A 9 9.53 -8.71 25.64
C LEU A 9 8.55 -7.66 25.09
N CYS A 10 8.99 -6.43 24.98
CA CYS A 10 8.28 -5.38 24.26
C CYS A 10 8.28 -5.77 22.76
N LEU A 11 7.24 -6.45 22.31
CA LEU A 11 6.90 -6.56 20.89
C LEU A 11 6.50 -5.16 20.41
N PHE A 12 7.50 -4.38 20.04
CA PHE A 12 7.27 -3.17 19.27
C PHE A 12 6.76 -3.60 17.90
N PRO A 13 5.56 -3.22 17.48
CA PRO A 13 5.16 -3.45 16.11
C PRO A 13 6.11 -2.63 15.24
N ILE A 14 6.99 -3.31 14.51
CA ILE A 14 7.77 -2.70 13.45
C ILE A 14 6.74 -2.37 12.36
N TYR A 15 6.22 -1.15 12.37
CA TYR A 15 5.53 -0.60 11.22
C TYR A 15 6.58 -0.48 10.12
N LEU A 16 6.56 -1.39 9.15
CA LEU A 16 7.22 -1.18 7.87
C LEU A 16 6.45 -0.04 7.18
N PHE A 17 6.82 1.20 7.47
CA PHE A 17 6.46 2.30 6.60
C PHE A 17 7.26 2.11 5.32
N GLY A 18 6.59 1.88 4.19
CA GLY A 18 7.20 2.00 2.88
C GLY A 18 7.89 3.36 2.76
N ALA A 19 9.00 3.43 2.03
CA ALA A 19 9.68 4.69 1.81
C ALA A 19 8.74 5.66 1.08
N VAL A 20 8.66 6.91 1.56
CA VAL A 20 7.95 7.98 0.86
C VAL A 20 8.99 8.74 0.04
N TYR A 21 8.78 8.80 -1.27
CA TYR A 21 9.71 9.44 -2.19
C TYR A 21 9.30 10.88 -2.48
N THR A 22 10.29 11.75 -2.58
CA THR A 22 10.17 13.07 -3.19
C THR A 22 10.97 13.06 -4.50
N PRO A 23 10.72 13.99 -5.45
CA PRO A 23 11.45 14.03 -6.71
C PRO A 23 12.97 14.03 -6.57
N GLN A 24 13.49 14.55 -5.44
CA GLN A 24 14.91 14.64 -5.13
C GLN A 24 15.48 13.37 -4.49
N THR A 25 14.61 12.50 -3.91
CA THR A 25 15.04 11.28 -3.21
C THR A 25 14.86 10.02 -4.04
N VAL A 26 14.18 10.11 -5.19
CA VAL A 26 14.11 8.98 -6.12
C VAL A 26 15.51 8.75 -6.70
N PRO A 27 16.08 7.54 -6.56
CA PRO A 27 17.40 7.25 -7.10
C PRO A 27 17.43 7.43 -8.63
N ASP A 28 18.33 8.25 -9.13
CA ASP A 28 18.52 8.37 -10.57
C ASP A 28 19.11 7.06 -11.11
N PRO A 29 18.42 6.38 -12.04
CA PRO A 29 18.93 5.14 -12.60
C PRO A 29 20.29 5.31 -13.29
N LYS A 30 20.59 6.46 -13.89
CA LYS A 30 21.87 6.73 -14.57
C LYS A 30 23.08 6.82 -13.63
N GLU A 31 22.85 7.07 -12.33
CA GLU A 31 23.94 7.00 -11.35
C GLU A 31 24.45 5.57 -11.16
N LYS A 32 23.64 4.54 -11.44
CA LYS A 32 24.03 3.13 -11.38
C LYS A 32 24.78 2.65 -12.61
N GLY A 33 24.58 3.30 -13.74
CA GLY A 33 25.25 2.95 -15.00
C GLY A 33 24.67 3.71 -16.18
N GLN A 34 25.50 3.92 -17.19
CA GLN A 34 25.13 4.70 -18.39
C GLN A 34 23.91 4.16 -19.15
N TRP A 35 23.57 2.87 -18.95
CA TRP A 35 22.52 2.17 -19.68
C TRP A 35 21.34 1.77 -18.78
N GLU A 36 21.24 2.38 -17.60
CA GLU A 36 20.13 2.18 -16.70
C GLU A 36 19.10 3.29 -16.90
N TYR A 37 17.84 2.91 -17.09
CA TYR A 37 16.71 3.81 -17.36
C TYR A 37 15.55 3.58 -16.41
N VAL A 38 15.67 2.59 -15.50
CA VAL A 38 14.58 2.16 -14.62
C VAL A 38 14.93 2.38 -13.16
N ALA A 39 14.17 3.23 -12.48
CA ALA A 39 14.18 3.34 -11.01
C ALA A 39 13.12 2.42 -10.42
N ASN A 40 13.54 1.41 -9.66
CA ASN A 40 12.68 0.43 -8.97
C ASN A 40 13.20 0.20 -7.55
N PRO A 41 13.19 1.25 -6.67
CA PRO A 41 13.79 1.14 -5.34
C PRO A 41 13.02 0.21 -4.40
N ASP A 42 11.72 0.05 -4.59
CA ASP A 42 10.85 -0.80 -3.76
C ASP A 42 10.72 -2.23 -4.31
N ASN A 43 11.45 -2.58 -5.37
CA ASN A 43 11.40 -3.90 -6.02
C ASN A 43 9.97 -4.31 -6.44
N ILE A 44 9.19 -3.34 -6.94
CA ILE A 44 7.85 -3.57 -7.47
C ILE A 44 7.91 -4.41 -8.75
N LEU A 45 8.93 -4.14 -9.57
CA LEU A 45 9.18 -4.83 -10.84
C LEU A 45 10.13 -6.00 -10.62
N SER A 46 9.94 -7.08 -11.35
CA SER A 46 10.87 -8.21 -11.40
C SER A 46 12.18 -7.82 -12.09
N ALA A 47 13.23 -8.61 -11.88
CA ALA A 47 14.50 -8.39 -12.56
C ALA A 47 14.38 -8.52 -14.09
N GLU A 48 13.51 -9.40 -14.55
CA GLU A 48 13.19 -9.62 -15.96
C GLU A 48 12.50 -8.39 -16.57
N ASP A 49 11.53 -7.80 -15.86
CA ASP A 49 10.83 -6.59 -16.30
C ASP A 49 11.80 -5.40 -16.40
N VAL A 50 12.65 -5.23 -15.38
CA VAL A 50 13.67 -4.17 -15.36
C VAL A 50 14.65 -4.34 -16.52
N HIS A 51 15.09 -5.59 -16.77
CA HIS A 51 15.98 -5.89 -17.89
C HIS A 51 15.34 -5.57 -19.24
N PHE A 52 14.06 -5.96 -19.43
CA PHE A 52 13.31 -5.65 -20.65
C PHE A 52 13.16 -4.13 -20.85
N LEU A 53 12.73 -3.41 -19.81
CA LEU A 53 12.53 -1.95 -19.88
C LEU A 53 13.81 -1.21 -20.19
N ASN A 54 14.94 -1.61 -19.60
CA ASN A 54 16.26 -1.06 -19.92
C ASN A 54 16.66 -1.34 -21.37
N ALA A 55 16.44 -2.57 -21.87
CA ALA A 55 16.73 -2.93 -23.25
C ALA A 55 15.87 -2.14 -24.24
N CYS A 56 14.58 -1.98 -23.95
CA CYS A 56 13.64 -1.20 -24.74
C CYS A 56 14.05 0.29 -24.80
N ALA A 57 14.34 0.90 -23.63
CA ALA A 57 14.75 2.29 -23.53
C ALA A 57 16.07 2.56 -24.28
N ARG A 58 17.04 1.65 -24.14
CA ARG A 58 18.31 1.73 -24.86
C ARG A 58 18.13 1.65 -26.38
N SER A 59 17.37 0.65 -26.85
CA SER A 59 17.09 0.48 -28.28
C SER A 59 16.37 1.70 -28.87
N LEU A 60 15.44 2.28 -28.09
CA LEU A 60 14.73 3.51 -28.47
C LEU A 60 15.70 4.70 -28.59
N GLN A 61 16.59 4.88 -27.62
CA GLN A 61 17.56 5.97 -27.64
C GLN A 61 18.56 5.82 -28.81
N ASP A 62 19.01 4.59 -29.06
CA ASP A 62 19.95 4.29 -30.15
C ASP A 62 19.33 4.56 -31.54
N SER A 63 18.04 4.29 -31.73
CA SER A 63 17.34 4.42 -33.01
C SER A 63 16.77 5.81 -33.28
N THR A 64 16.30 6.52 -32.24
CA THR A 64 15.53 7.78 -32.41
C THR A 64 16.11 8.97 -31.64
N SER A 65 17.07 8.73 -30.75
CA SER A 65 17.54 9.70 -29.75
C SER A 65 16.45 10.14 -28.74
N VAL A 66 15.34 9.41 -28.64
CA VAL A 66 14.32 9.58 -27.60
C VAL A 66 14.79 8.89 -26.34
N GLU A 67 14.72 9.57 -25.22
CA GLU A 67 15.15 9.07 -23.92
C GLU A 67 13.93 8.66 -23.10
N LEU A 68 13.72 7.34 -22.94
CA LEU A 68 12.65 6.78 -22.13
C LEU A 68 13.18 6.42 -20.74
N CYS A 69 12.56 6.97 -19.69
CA CYS A 69 12.83 6.61 -18.31
C CYS A 69 11.58 6.06 -17.65
N VAL A 70 11.75 5.09 -16.75
CA VAL A 70 10.65 4.49 -15.97
C VAL A 70 10.95 4.62 -14.49
N ALA A 71 9.98 5.12 -13.72
CA ALA A 71 10.02 5.17 -12.26
C ALA A 71 8.86 4.35 -11.70
N ALA A 72 9.17 3.25 -11.00
CA ALA A 72 8.19 2.41 -10.29
C ALA A 72 8.39 2.59 -8.78
N LEU A 73 7.46 3.30 -8.13
CA LEU A 73 7.56 3.76 -6.75
C LEU A 73 6.41 3.22 -5.90
N GLY A 74 6.67 2.96 -4.63
CA GLY A 74 5.64 2.56 -3.67
C GLY A 74 4.73 3.71 -3.28
N ASN A 75 5.32 4.82 -2.83
CA ASN A 75 4.57 5.93 -2.26
C ASN A 75 5.28 7.28 -2.52
N ILE A 76 4.51 8.30 -2.91
CA ILE A 76 4.98 9.68 -3.13
C ILE A 76 4.40 10.67 -2.09
N GLY A 77 3.75 10.16 -1.03
CA GLY A 77 3.09 10.99 -0.03
C GLY A 77 1.82 11.66 -0.57
N GLU A 78 1.59 12.88 -0.13
CA GLU A 78 0.43 13.68 -0.52
C GLU A 78 0.67 14.56 -1.76
N MET A 79 1.83 14.42 -2.43
CA MET A 79 2.16 15.22 -3.59
C MET A 79 1.26 14.84 -4.77
N ASP A 80 0.80 15.84 -5.52
CA ASP A 80 0.08 15.60 -6.77
C ASP A 80 0.97 14.87 -7.79
N MET A 81 0.39 13.90 -8.49
CA MET A 81 1.12 13.05 -9.43
C MET A 81 1.73 13.84 -10.59
N PHE A 82 1.06 14.90 -11.06
CA PHE A 82 1.60 15.75 -12.12
C PHE A 82 2.81 16.55 -11.63
N ASP A 83 2.67 17.20 -10.48
CA ASP A 83 3.74 18.01 -9.90
C ASP A 83 4.96 17.16 -9.56
N PHE A 84 4.73 15.96 -9.05
CA PHE A 84 5.81 15.00 -8.77
C PHE A 84 6.57 14.61 -10.05
N CYS A 85 5.84 14.16 -11.08
CA CYS A 85 6.45 13.76 -12.35
C CYS A 85 7.16 14.92 -13.04
N TYR A 86 6.58 16.12 -13.02
CA TYR A 86 7.18 17.30 -13.59
C TYR A 86 8.52 17.64 -12.92
N GLN A 87 8.55 17.66 -11.59
CA GLN A 87 9.79 17.92 -10.85
C GLN A 87 10.82 16.79 -11.05
N LEU A 88 10.40 15.52 -11.07
CA LEU A 88 11.27 14.38 -11.31
C LEU A 88 11.90 14.44 -12.71
N PHE A 89 11.09 14.76 -13.73
CA PHE A 89 11.54 14.93 -15.11
C PHE A 89 12.62 16.01 -15.23
N GLN A 90 12.42 17.14 -14.54
CA GLN A 90 13.40 18.22 -14.50
C GLN A 90 14.66 17.85 -13.71
N THR A 91 14.50 17.16 -12.57
CA THR A 91 15.61 16.76 -11.71
C THR A 91 16.55 15.80 -12.42
N TRP A 92 16.01 14.85 -13.17
CA TRP A 92 16.80 13.90 -13.95
C TRP A 92 17.28 14.46 -15.28
N GLY A 93 16.72 15.58 -15.75
CA GLY A 93 17.10 16.21 -17.04
C GLY A 93 16.83 15.33 -18.26
N ILE A 94 15.70 14.60 -18.24
CA ILE A 94 15.36 13.61 -19.28
C ILE A 94 15.17 14.29 -20.63
N GLY A 95 15.73 13.71 -21.71
CA GLY A 95 15.54 14.16 -23.09
C GLY A 95 16.65 15.04 -23.67
N GLY A 96 17.72 15.24 -22.92
CA GLY A 96 18.93 15.96 -23.38
C GLY A 96 18.70 17.45 -23.58
N GLU A 97 19.78 18.21 -23.41
CA GLU A 97 19.77 19.66 -23.54
C GLU A 97 19.46 20.09 -24.98
N GLY A 98 18.45 20.95 -25.16
CA GLY A 98 18.05 21.56 -26.43
C GLY A 98 17.17 20.71 -27.35
N ARG A 99 17.08 19.40 -27.17
CA ARG A 99 16.19 18.51 -27.96
C ARG A 99 14.85 18.25 -27.29
N ASN A 100 14.83 18.14 -25.96
CA ASN A 100 13.63 17.89 -25.17
C ASN A 100 12.84 16.64 -25.63
N THR A 101 13.54 15.60 -26.10
CA THR A 101 12.94 14.36 -26.60
C THR A 101 12.87 13.29 -25.51
N GLY A 102 12.51 13.70 -24.29
CA GLY A 102 12.38 12.82 -23.13
C GLY A 102 10.98 12.27 -22.96
N VAL A 103 10.88 11.07 -22.41
CA VAL A 103 9.63 10.43 -21.96
C VAL A 103 9.87 9.84 -20.59
N LEU A 104 9.04 10.22 -19.60
CA LEU A 104 9.01 9.62 -18.26
C LEU A 104 7.72 8.85 -18.07
N VAL A 105 7.84 7.57 -17.76
CA VAL A 105 6.72 6.74 -17.28
C VAL A 105 6.87 6.60 -15.78
N CYS A 106 5.97 7.22 -15.02
CA CYS A 106 5.97 7.17 -13.57
C CYS A 106 4.75 6.40 -13.06
N PHE A 107 5.02 5.35 -12.29
CA PHE A 107 4.05 4.45 -11.69
C PHE A 107 4.15 4.55 -10.17
N VAL A 108 3.01 4.70 -9.47
CA VAL A 108 2.93 4.76 -8.01
C VAL A 108 1.92 3.74 -7.51
N LEU A 109 2.42 2.77 -6.73
CA LEU A 109 1.63 1.61 -6.32
C LEU A 109 0.53 1.98 -5.32
N ASP A 110 0.85 2.74 -4.27
CA ASP A 110 -0.09 3.01 -3.17
C ASP A 110 -1.29 3.88 -3.60
N SER A 111 -1.05 4.86 -4.47
CA SER A 111 -2.12 5.73 -4.98
C SER A 111 -2.82 5.18 -6.22
N HIS A 112 -2.33 4.08 -6.79
CA HIS A 112 -2.80 3.50 -8.05
C HIS A 112 -2.76 4.52 -9.19
N ASP A 113 -1.66 5.26 -9.28
CA ASP A 113 -1.46 6.30 -10.28
C ASP A 113 -0.38 5.91 -11.28
N ILE A 114 -0.65 6.17 -12.55
CA ILE A 114 0.30 6.08 -13.67
C ILE A 114 0.30 7.39 -14.45
N ARG A 115 1.48 7.84 -14.85
CA ARG A 115 1.63 9.00 -15.72
C ARG A 115 2.74 8.81 -16.74
N ILE A 116 2.44 9.15 -17.99
CA ILE A 116 3.44 9.35 -19.03
C ILE A 116 3.61 10.87 -19.20
N MET A 117 4.83 11.37 -19.03
CA MET A 117 5.17 12.77 -19.25
C MET A 117 6.14 12.87 -20.40
N THR A 118 5.87 13.80 -21.31
CA THR A 118 6.65 13.99 -22.54
C THR A 118 7.31 15.37 -22.56
N GLY A 119 8.54 15.41 -23.05
CA GLY A 119 9.22 16.67 -23.34
C GLY A 119 8.67 17.32 -24.62
N THR A 120 8.81 18.63 -24.73
CA THR A 120 8.26 19.41 -25.86
C THR A 120 8.73 18.97 -27.25
N GLY A 121 9.92 18.35 -27.33
CA GLY A 121 10.47 17.88 -28.62
C GLY A 121 9.86 16.58 -29.15
N ILE A 122 9.07 15.86 -28.31
CA ILE A 122 8.45 14.58 -28.72
C ILE A 122 6.92 14.66 -28.81
N GLU A 123 6.29 15.78 -28.40
CA GLU A 123 4.83 15.96 -28.43
C GLU A 123 4.20 15.74 -29.81
N GLY A 124 4.95 16.00 -30.87
CA GLY A 124 4.49 15.75 -32.25
C GLY A 124 4.33 14.26 -32.58
N VAL A 125 5.07 13.37 -31.88
CA VAL A 125 5.04 11.92 -32.06
C VAL A 125 4.20 11.26 -30.98
N LEU A 126 4.35 11.72 -29.74
CA LEU A 126 3.61 11.24 -28.55
C LEU A 126 2.76 12.35 -27.93
N PRO A 127 1.67 12.76 -28.58
CA PRO A 127 0.73 13.75 -28.01
C PRO A 127 -0.03 13.15 -26.83
N ASP A 128 -0.54 13.99 -25.94
CA ASP A 128 -1.25 13.59 -24.71
C ASP A 128 -2.38 12.57 -24.96
N ALA A 129 -3.11 12.74 -26.06
CA ALA A 129 -4.19 11.82 -26.44
C ALA A 129 -3.68 10.40 -26.74
N LEU A 130 -2.47 10.29 -27.30
CA LEU A 130 -1.84 8.99 -27.56
C LEU A 130 -1.29 8.38 -26.26
N CYS A 131 -0.63 9.17 -25.43
CA CYS A 131 -0.18 8.75 -24.11
C CYS A 131 -1.36 8.24 -23.26
N SER A 132 -2.51 8.96 -23.31
CA SER A 132 -3.73 8.52 -22.62
C SER A 132 -4.23 7.16 -23.12
N ARG A 133 -4.22 6.93 -24.45
CA ARG A 133 -4.62 5.63 -25.02
C ARG A 133 -3.66 4.52 -24.59
N ILE A 134 -2.36 4.74 -24.63
CA ILE A 134 -1.37 3.76 -24.18
C ILE A 134 -1.63 3.36 -22.72
N ILE A 135 -1.89 4.33 -21.87
CA ILE A 135 -2.23 4.05 -20.45
C ILE A 135 -3.51 3.24 -20.34
N GLN A 136 -4.59 3.67 -21.01
CA GLN A 136 -5.92 3.07 -20.85
C GLN A 136 -6.04 1.69 -21.50
N ASP A 137 -5.45 1.51 -22.67
CA ASP A 137 -5.65 0.32 -23.49
C ASP A 137 -4.58 -0.76 -23.19
N GLU A 138 -3.34 -0.37 -22.92
CA GLU A 138 -2.22 -1.31 -22.76
C GLU A 138 -1.84 -1.54 -21.30
N MET A 139 -1.82 -0.49 -20.45
CA MET A 139 -1.27 -0.59 -19.10
C MET A 139 -2.34 -0.92 -18.04
N ILE A 140 -3.42 -0.12 -17.97
CA ILE A 140 -4.44 -0.23 -16.91
C ILE A 140 -5.10 -1.62 -16.85
N PRO A 141 -5.43 -2.30 -17.97
CA PRO A 141 -6.02 -3.62 -17.91
C PRO A 141 -5.13 -4.65 -17.18
N LEU A 142 -3.81 -4.55 -17.35
CA LEU A 142 -2.83 -5.41 -16.68
C LEU A 142 -2.62 -5.00 -15.21
N PHE A 143 -2.60 -3.70 -14.92
CA PHE A 143 -2.51 -3.21 -13.54
C PHE A 143 -3.68 -3.65 -12.67
N ARG A 144 -4.89 -3.70 -13.21
CA ARG A 144 -6.07 -4.24 -12.51
C ARG A 144 -5.96 -5.72 -12.18
N GLN A 145 -5.11 -6.45 -12.89
CA GLN A 145 -4.79 -7.86 -12.62
C GLN A 145 -3.59 -8.03 -11.67
N GLY A 146 -2.97 -6.91 -11.22
CA GLY A 146 -1.76 -6.94 -10.42
C GLY A 146 -0.47 -7.16 -11.22
N GLU A 147 -0.56 -7.23 -12.56
CA GLU A 147 0.58 -7.46 -13.45
C GLU A 147 1.29 -6.15 -13.83
N TYR A 148 1.84 -5.47 -12.82
CA TYR A 148 2.41 -4.12 -12.98
C TYR A 148 3.61 -4.08 -13.93
N GLY A 149 4.56 -5.01 -13.76
CA GLY A 149 5.75 -5.09 -14.62
C GLY A 149 5.37 -5.31 -16.07
N LYS A 150 4.45 -6.25 -16.33
CA LYS A 150 3.96 -6.55 -17.67
C LYS A 150 3.28 -5.34 -18.30
N GLY A 151 2.40 -4.65 -17.56
CA GLY A 151 1.75 -3.44 -18.06
C GLY A 151 2.73 -2.34 -18.44
N LEU A 152 3.79 -2.14 -17.63
CA LEU A 152 4.86 -1.20 -17.97
C LEU A 152 5.67 -1.63 -19.20
N CYS A 153 5.95 -2.92 -19.36
CA CYS A 153 6.64 -3.46 -20.54
C CYS A 153 5.80 -3.26 -21.83
N TYR A 154 4.49 -3.51 -21.78
CA TYR A 154 3.60 -3.25 -22.94
C TYR A 154 3.53 -1.77 -23.28
N GLY A 155 3.38 -0.90 -22.28
CA GLY A 155 3.38 0.54 -22.49
C GLY A 155 4.69 1.05 -23.07
N ALA A 156 5.84 0.56 -22.59
CA ALA A 156 7.16 0.92 -23.13
C ALA A 156 7.33 0.45 -24.57
N MET A 157 6.88 -0.77 -24.88
CA MET A 157 6.89 -1.30 -26.25
C MET A 157 6.05 -0.44 -27.19
N ARG A 158 4.86 -0.06 -26.76
CA ARG A 158 3.97 0.80 -27.55
C ARG A 158 4.58 2.18 -27.78
N ILE A 159 5.21 2.79 -26.77
CA ILE A 159 5.96 4.03 -26.92
C ILE A 159 7.09 3.85 -27.94
N TYR A 160 7.80 2.73 -27.89
CA TYR A 160 8.86 2.41 -28.86
C TYR A 160 8.32 2.40 -30.29
N GLU A 161 7.23 1.65 -30.55
CA GLU A 161 6.63 1.52 -31.88
C GLU A 161 6.17 2.88 -32.44
N GLU A 162 5.57 3.71 -31.62
CA GLU A 162 5.11 5.04 -32.04
C GLU A 162 6.29 5.97 -32.36
N CYS A 163 7.35 5.94 -31.56
CA CYS A 163 8.54 6.78 -31.78
C CYS A 163 9.37 6.35 -32.99
N THR A 164 9.40 5.06 -33.31
CA THR A 164 10.16 4.53 -34.44
C THR A 164 9.34 4.43 -35.72
N HIS A 165 8.01 4.65 -35.65
CA HIS A 165 7.04 4.42 -36.73
C HIS A 165 7.16 3.01 -37.33
N GLY A 166 7.53 2.04 -36.50
CA GLY A 166 7.79 0.67 -36.93
C GLY A 166 7.58 -0.34 -35.83
N GLU A 167 7.66 -1.60 -36.22
CA GLU A 167 7.57 -2.69 -35.27
C GLU A 167 8.85 -2.79 -34.43
N ALA A 168 8.69 -3.16 -33.16
CA ALA A 168 9.82 -3.39 -32.27
C ALA A 168 10.74 -4.51 -32.80
N PRO A 169 12.05 -4.44 -32.56
CA PRO A 169 12.99 -5.48 -32.92
C PRO A 169 12.57 -6.87 -32.41
N GLU A 170 12.87 -7.92 -33.17
CA GLU A 170 12.52 -9.29 -32.82
C GLU A 170 13.09 -9.71 -31.46
N GLU A 171 14.25 -9.16 -31.09
CA GLU A 171 14.86 -9.39 -29.77
C GLU A 171 13.96 -8.94 -28.63
N LEU A 172 13.40 -7.71 -28.73
CA LEU A 172 12.50 -7.16 -27.72
C LEU A 172 11.17 -7.96 -27.67
N ARG A 173 10.62 -8.36 -28.83
CA ARG A 173 9.42 -9.19 -28.89
C ARG A 173 9.64 -10.55 -28.23
N THR A 174 10.81 -11.15 -28.47
CA THR A 174 11.18 -12.42 -27.85
C THR A 174 11.33 -12.27 -26.35
N MET A 175 11.98 -11.20 -25.86
CA MET A 175 12.09 -10.89 -24.43
C MET A 175 10.72 -10.67 -23.80
N GLN A 176 9.82 -9.95 -24.46
CA GLN A 176 8.44 -9.76 -23.98
C GLN A 176 7.70 -11.10 -23.84
N SER A 177 7.86 -12.01 -24.80
CA SER A 177 7.25 -13.35 -24.71
C SER A 177 7.80 -14.18 -23.55
N VAL A 178 9.04 -13.95 -23.13
CA VAL A 178 9.65 -14.58 -21.94
C VAL A 178 9.09 -13.96 -20.67
N THR A 179 8.97 -12.63 -20.63
CA THR A 179 8.34 -11.91 -19.50
C THR A 179 6.89 -12.35 -19.30
N ASP A 180 6.15 -12.51 -20.39
CA ASP A 180 4.77 -13.04 -20.37
C ASP A 180 4.70 -14.46 -19.77
N ARG A 181 5.64 -15.33 -20.14
CA ARG A 181 5.73 -16.70 -19.59
C ARG A 181 6.18 -16.71 -18.14
N ALA A 182 7.06 -15.81 -17.76
CA ALA A 182 7.52 -15.67 -16.37
C ALA A 182 6.37 -15.16 -15.48
N GLY A 183 5.59 -14.19 -15.92
CA GLY A 183 4.38 -13.72 -15.25
C GLY A 183 3.34 -14.84 -15.06
N TYR A 184 3.11 -15.66 -16.11
CA TYR A 184 2.22 -16.82 -16.03
C TYR A 184 2.72 -17.87 -15.03
N ARG A 185 4.04 -18.11 -14.96
CA ARG A 185 4.65 -19.02 -13.99
C ARG A 185 4.52 -18.51 -12.57
N LYS A 186 4.74 -17.21 -12.35
CA LYS A 186 4.60 -16.56 -11.04
C LYS A 186 3.16 -16.55 -10.54
N ALA A 187 2.18 -16.38 -11.42
CA ALA A 187 0.76 -16.48 -11.09
C ALA A 187 0.36 -17.91 -10.66
N ASN A 188 0.99 -18.94 -11.23
CA ASN A 188 0.77 -20.34 -10.85
C ASN A 188 1.59 -20.79 -9.62
N GLU A 189 2.72 -20.13 -9.33
CA GLU A 189 3.53 -20.37 -8.12
C GLU A 189 3.00 -19.65 -6.88
N SER A 190 2.07 -18.70 -7.04
CA SER A 190 1.43 -18.00 -5.91
C SER A 190 0.42 -18.86 -5.13
N ASP A 191 0.25 -20.16 -5.48
CA ASP A 191 -0.36 -21.17 -4.63
C ASP A 191 0.59 -21.67 -3.51
N GLU A 192 1.87 -21.29 -3.52
CA GLU A 192 2.73 -21.44 -2.34
C GLU A 192 2.41 -20.30 -1.36
N MET A 193 2.15 -20.70 -0.13
CA MET A 193 1.74 -19.89 1.03
C MET A 193 2.45 -18.53 1.05
N GLY A 194 1.72 -17.49 0.69
CA GLY A 194 2.24 -16.11 0.60
C GLY A 194 2.72 -15.59 1.97
N VAL A 195 3.55 -14.57 1.96
CA VAL A 195 4.00 -13.89 3.20
C VAL A 195 2.81 -13.44 4.06
N SER A 196 1.69 -13.06 3.42
CA SER A 196 0.42 -12.75 4.08
C SER A 196 -0.15 -13.93 4.88
N ASP A 197 -0.06 -15.16 4.35
CA ASP A 197 -0.58 -16.35 5.00
C ASP A 197 0.32 -16.78 6.17
N ILE A 198 1.63 -16.62 6.03
CA ILE A 198 2.60 -16.81 7.12
C ILE A 198 2.34 -15.78 8.23
N VAL A 199 2.12 -14.51 7.90
CA VAL A 199 1.78 -13.47 8.87
C VAL A 199 0.46 -13.77 9.56
N ALA A 200 -0.57 -14.22 8.82
CA ALA A 200 -1.86 -14.62 9.38
C ALA A 200 -1.72 -15.82 10.34
N LEU A 201 -0.95 -16.85 9.98
CA LEU A 201 -0.68 -18.01 10.85
C LEU A 201 0.10 -17.62 12.11
N VAL A 202 1.09 -16.74 11.99
CA VAL A 202 1.84 -16.22 13.15
C VAL A 202 0.90 -15.39 14.04
N ALA A 203 0.07 -14.54 13.48
CA ALA A 203 -0.91 -13.74 14.24
C ALA A 203 -1.91 -14.64 14.98
N LEU A 204 -2.44 -15.67 14.31
CA LEU A 204 -3.34 -16.66 14.93
C LEU A 204 -2.66 -17.44 16.05
N SER A 205 -1.39 -17.82 15.89
CA SER A 205 -0.63 -18.53 16.91
C SER A 205 -0.37 -17.65 18.15
N VAL A 206 -0.07 -16.36 17.94
CA VAL A 206 0.10 -15.38 19.02
C VAL A 206 -1.21 -15.14 19.77
N ILE A 207 -2.33 -14.98 19.03
CA ILE A 207 -3.67 -14.85 19.64
C ILE A 207 -4.00 -16.10 20.43
N GLY A 208 -3.75 -17.29 19.90
CA GLY A 208 -3.94 -18.57 20.58
C GLY A 208 -3.13 -18.66 21.89
N LEU A 209 -1.87 -18.25 21.84
CA LEU A 209 -0.99 -18.20 23.01
C LEU A 209 -1.50 -17.22 24.08
N VAL A 210 -1.91 -16.02 23.67
CA VAL A 210 -2.49 -15.00 24.57
C VAL A 210 -3.77 -15.51 25.21
N LEU A 211 -4.67 -16.11 24.45
CA LEU A 211 -5.88 -16.73 24.97
C LEU A 211 -5.59 -17.88 25.94
N PHE A 212 -4.62 -18.71 25.61
CA PHE A 212 -4.19 -19.81 26.49
C PHE A 212 -3.61 -19.27 27.81
N VAL A 213 -2.74 -18.30 27.77
CA VAL A 213 -2.19 -17.64 28.97
C VAL A 213 -3.32 -16.97 29.78
N PHE A 214 -4.26 -16.32 29.11
CA PHE A 214 -5.42 -15.70 29.74
C PHE A 214 -6.32 -16.75 30.44
N VAL A 215 -6.56 -17.90 29.79
CA VAL A 215 -7.33 -19.01 30.39
C VAL A 215 -6.60 -19.58 31.61
N LEU A 216 -5.27 -19.77 31.54
CA LEU A 216 -4.47 -20.23 32.67
C LEU A 216 -4.50 -19.21 33.82
N TYR A 217 -4.36 -17.92 33.52
CA TYR A 217 -4.43 -16.84 34.50
C TYR A 217 -5.81 -16.80 35.17
N TRP A 218 -6.89 -16.84 34.36
CA TRP A 218 -8.27 -16.87 34.85
C TRP A 218 -8.60 -18.12 35.64
N SER A 219 -8.00 -19.24 35.27
CA SER A 219 -8.08 -20.51 35.98
C SER A 219 -7.45 -20.43 37.38
N GLN A 220 -6.35 -19.70 37.52
CA GLN A 220 -5.69 -19.46 38.81
C GLN A 220 -6.46 -18.44 39.67
N TYR A 221 -7.00 -17.41 39.04
CA TYR A 221 -7.72 -16.32 39.72
C TYR A 221 -9.01 -16.78 40.43
N ARG A 222 -9.64 -17.86 39.96
CA ARG A 222 -10.86 -18.46 40.55
C ARG A 222 -10.60 -19.46 41.67
N ARG A 223 -9.36 -19.68 42.07
CA ARG A 223 -9.03 -20.59 43.16
C ARG A 223 -9.00 -19.87 44.51
N CYS A 224 -9.49 -20.56 45.56
CA CYS A 224 -9.39 -20.04 46.91
C CYS A 224 -7.91 -19.88 47.31
N PRO A 225 -7.44 -18.69 47.75
CA PRO A 225 -6.03 -18.46 48.09
C PRO A 225 -5.54 -19.33 49.25
N LYS A 226 -6.44 -19.87 50.10
CA LYS A 226 -6.06 -20.69 51.23
C LYS A 226 -5.99 -22.19 50.92
N CYS A 227 -6.94 -22.74 50.15
CA CYS A 227 -7.01 -24.19 49.90
C CYS A 227 -6.88 -24.59 48.43
N GLY A 228 -6.69 -23.68 47.50
CA GLY A 228 -6.51 -23.93 46.06
C GLY A 228 -7.72 -24.45 45.31
N LYS A 229 -8.85 -24.77 45.99
CA LYS A 229 -10.05 -25.35 45.35
C LYS A 229 -10.95 -24.27 44.71
N ARG A 230 -11.63 -24.63 43.61
CA ARG A 230 -12.53 -23.73 42.84
C ARG A 230 -13.99 -23.69 43.38
N LYS A 231 -14.21 -23.80 44.68
CA LYS A 231 -15.53 -23.88 45.28
C LYS A 231 -15.89 -22.59 46.08
N SER A 232 -15.59 -21.40 45.52
CA SER A 232 -16.00 -20.12 46.16
C SER A 232 -17.36 -19.64 45.64
N ARG A 233 -18.16 -19.07 46.54
CA ARG A 233 -19.48 -18.45 46.28
C ARG A 233 -19.43 -16.97 46.62
N VAL A 234 -20.03 -16.12 45.78
CA VAL A 234 -20.26 -14.72 46.10
C VAL A 234 -21.32 -14.65 47.20
N VAL A 235 -20.98 -13.96 48.30
CA VAL A 235 -21.89 -13.77 49.43
C VAL A 235 -22.34 -12.32 49.51
N ARG A 236 -21.51 -11.38 49.10
CA ARG A 236 -21.82 -9.95 49.16
C ARG A 236 -21.22 -9.22 47.98
N GLU A 237 -22.01 -8.30 47.42
CA GLU A 237 -21.57 -7.39 46.36
C GLU A 237 -21.85 -5.96 46.82
N GLN A 238 -20.87 -5.09 46.73
CA GLN A 238 -20.98 -3.68 47.10
C GLN A 238 -20.45 -2.81 45.98
N VAL A 239 -21.25 -1.86 45.51
CA VAL A 239 -20.83 -0.82 44.58
C VAL A 239 -20.11 0.25 45.37
N VAL A 240 -18.86 0.53 45.02
CA VAL A 240 -18.01 1.58 45.62
C VAL A 240 -18.22 2.90 44.88
N SER A 241 -18.24 2.85 43.56
CA SER A 241 -18.49 4.00 42.69
C SER A 241 -19.44 3.59 41.58
N PRO A 242 -20.60 4.25 41.40
CA PRO A 242 -21.51 3.92 40.32
C PRO A 242 -20.95 4.28 38.95
N ALA A 243 -21.30 3.51 37.92
CA ALA A 243 -20.95 3.82 36.56
C ALA A 243 -21.74 5.04 36.06
N THR A 244 -21.12 5.89 35.29
CA THR A 244 -21.72 7.03 34.58
C THR A 244 -21.58 6.87 33.05
N TYR A 245 -22.11 7.82 32.31
CA TYR A 245 -21.91 7.86 30.85
C TYR A 245 -20.45 8.11 30.43
N THR A 246 -19.66 8.72 31.30
CA THR A 246 -18.28 9.12 31.03
C THR A 246 -17.24 8.24 31.72
N HIS A 247 -17.58 7.62 32.87
CA HIS A 247 -16.66 6.86 33.70
C HIS A 247 -17.18 5.45 34.01
N PHE A 248 -16.25 4.50 34.14
CA PHE A 248 -16.55 3.17 34.64
C PHE A 248 -16.84 3.22 36.12
N GLY A 249 -17.81 2.41 36.57
CA GLY A 249 -18.03 2.19 37.97
C GLY A 249 -17.10 1.12 38.55
N THR A 250 -16.93 1.11 39.87
CA THR A 250 -16.16 0.09 40.58
C THR A 250 -16.98 -0.51 41.72
N GLY A 251 -16.75 -1.79 41.96
CA GLY A 251 -17.39 -2.50 43.06
C GLY A 251 -16.46 -3.56 43.65
N VAL A 252 -16.86 -4.12 44.77
CA VAL A 252 -16.16 -5.18 45.48
C VAL A 252 -17.09 -6.36 45.71
N ARG A 253 -16.66 -7.57 45.31
CA ARG A 253 -17.35 -8.83 45.56
C ARG A 253 -16.65 -9.63 46.66
N THR A 254 -17.40 -10.04 47.70
CA THR A 254 -16.89 -10.90 48.74
C THR A 254 -17.22 -12.35 48.40
N TYR A 255 -16.21 -13.18 48.33
CA TYR A 255 -16.30 -14.61 48.06
C TYR A 255 -16.04 -15.40 49.33
N VAL A 256 -16.78 -16.45 49.55
CA VAL A 256 -16.56 -17.41 50.63
C VAL A 256 -16.34 -18.80 50.04
N CYS A 257 -15.24 -19.43 50.38
CA CYS A 257 -14.91 -20.77 49.92
C CYS A 257 -15.81 -21.81 50.63
N LYS A 258 -16.56 -22.61 49.87
CA LYS A 258 -17.40 -23.67 50.41
C LYS A 258 -16.63 -24.83 51.08
N ASN A 259 -15.31 -24.93 50.82
CA ASN A 259 -14.51 -26.05 51.35
C ASN A 259 -13.78 -25.67 52.63
N CYS A 260 -13.28 -24.47 52.81
CA CYS A 260 -12.49 -24.07 53.97
C CYS A 260 -13.00 -22.81 54.70
N GLY A 261 -14.15 -22.27 54.29
CA GLY A 261 -14.78 -21.10 54.93
C GLY A 261 -14.01 -19.77 54.72
N HIS A 262 -12.86 -19.81 54.08
CA HIS A 262 -12.04 -18.59 53.87
C HIS A 262 -12.79 -17.56 53.04
N SER A 263 -12.87 -16.33 53.52
CA SER A 263 -13.45 -15.20 52.79
C SER A 263 -12.35 -14.34 52.17
N HIS A 264 -12.55 -13.88 50.95
CA HIS A 264 -11.67 -12.93 50.27
C HIS A 264 -12.49 -11.99 49.40
N THR A 265 -12.02 -10.81 49.21
CA THR A 265 -12.66 -9.75 48.40
C THR A 265 -11.93 -9.54 47.10
N MET A 266 -12.68 -9.32 46.00
CA MET A 266 -12.14 -8.99 44.69
C MET A 266 -12.83 -7.75 44.14
N PRO A 267 -12.07 -6.79 43.62
CA PRO A 267 -12.64 -5.64 42.92
C PRO A 267 -13.21 -6.09 41.56
N PHE A 268 -14.25 -5.40 41.10
CA PHE A 268 -14.79 -5.54 39.76
C PHE A 268 -15.14 -4.17 39.16
N VAL A 269 -15.14 -4.09 37.84
CA VAL A 269 -15.47 -2.87 37.10
C VAL A 269 -16.88 -2.99 36.54
N ILE A 270 -17.64 -1.92 36.69
CA ILE A 270 -19.01 -1.79 36.13
C ILE A 270 -18.86 -1.00 34.81
N PRO A 271 -19.35 -1.56 33.68
CA PRO A 271 -19.24 -0.87 32.39
C PRO A 271 -20.01 0.46 32.41
N ARG A 272 -19.55 1.40 31.55
CA ARG A 272 -20.21 2.70 31.38
C ARG A 272 -21.66 2.52 30.91
N LEU A 273 -22.53 3.43 31.34
CA LEU A 273 -23.87 3.52 30.83
C LEU A 273 -23.88 3.86 29.35
N GLN A 274 -24.54 3.06 28.53
CA GLN A 274 -24.68 3.33 27.09
C GLN A 274 -26.03 4.03 26.86
N ARG A 275 -25.98 5.14 26.10
CA ARG A 275 -27.18 5.84 25.66
C ARG A 275 -27.68 5.17 24.39
N THR A 276 -28.72 4.39 24.48
CA THR A 276 -29.45 3.86 23.31
C THR A 276 -30.19 5.02 22.65
N VAL A 277 -29.64 5.56 21.55
CA VAL A 277 -30.37 6.48 20.70
C VAL A 277 -31.25 5.65 19.77
N TYR A 278 -32.55 5.64 20.03
CA TYR A 278 -33.52 5.15 19.07
C TYR A 278 -33.61 6.16 17.93
N VAL A 279 -32.94 5.89 16.80
CA VAL A 279 -33.17 6.62 15.56
C VAL A 279 -34.47 6.08 14.96
N GLY A 280 -35.54 6.78 15.22
CA GLY A 280 -36.82 6.55 14.58
C GLY A 280 -36.70 6.87 13.09
N GLY A 281 -36.83 5.85 12.24
CA GLY A 281 -36.86 6.02 10.79
C GLY A 281 -38.12 6.75 10.37
N THR A 282 -37.97 7.92 9.78
CA THR A 282 -39.01 8.55 8.96
C THR A 282 -38.49 8.63 7.53
N ASN A 283 -39.04 7.75 6.68
CA ASN A 283 -39.02 7.90 5.23
C ASN A 283 -39.65 9.24 4.85
N ARG A 284 -38.91 10.12 4.18
CA ARG A 284 -39.48 11.09 3.23
C ARG A 284 -38.47 11.41 2.16
N GLY A 285 -38.83 11.08 0.92
CA GLY A 285 -38.13 11.46 -0.29
C GLY A 285 -38.26 12.96 -0.56
N GLY A 286 -37.27 13.50 -1.24
CA GLY A 286 -37.27 14.86 -1.76
C GLY A 286 -35.99 15.08 -2.54
N GLY A 287 -36.07 14.99 -3.87
CA GLY A 287 -34.98 15.36 -4.77
C GLY A 287 -34.84 16.87 -4.83
N PHE A 288 -33.57 17.33 -4.95
CA PHE A 288 -33.26 18.65 -5.49
C PHE A 288 -31.98 18.55 -6.30
N GLY A 289 -32.12 18.89 -7.59
CA GLY A 289 -31.02 19.16 -8.49
C GLY A 289 -30.35 20.48 -8.11
N GLY A 290 -29.05 20.50 -8.09
CA GLY A 290 -28.22 21.70 -7.96
C GLY A 290 -27.18 21.68 -9.05
N GLY A 291 -27.28 22.74 -9.93
CA GLY A 291 -26.46 22.90 -11.12
C GLY A 291 -24.97 23.11 -10.78
N PHE A 292 -24.14 22.52 -11.60
CA PHE A 292 -22.69 22.75 -11.59
C PHE A 292 -22.36 24.01 -12.37
N SER A 293 -21.88 25.03 -11.69
CA SER A 293 -21.18 26.15 -12.34
C SER A 293 -19.77 25.69 -12.66
N GLY A 294 -19.46 25.56 -13.94
CA GLY A 294 -18.13 25.25 -14.43
C GLY A 294 -17.12 26.31 -14.03
N GLY A 295 -16.11 25.93 -13.25
CA GLY A 295 -14.91 26.72 -13.06
C GLY A 295 -14.04 26.60 -14.31
N SER A 296 -13.83 27.71 -14.99
CA SER A 296 -12.89 27.87 -16.08
C SER A 296 -11.47 27.74 -15.58
N TRP A 297 -10.71 26.78 -16.11
CA TRP A 297 -9.27 26.70 -15.93
C TRP A 297 -8.60 27.74 -16.84
N GLY A 298 -7.97 28.71 -16.20
CA GLY A 298 -7.14 29.70 -16.92
C GLY A 298 -5.92 28.97 -17.50
N GLY A 299 -5.80 29.03 -18.84
CA GLY A 299 -4.66 28.46 -19.58
C GLY A 299 -3.34 29.11 -19.19
N GLY A 300 -2.54 28.42 -18.39
CA GLY A 300 -1.10 28.65 -18.28
C GLY A 300 -0.42 27.69 -19.23
N SER A 301 0.43 28.20 -20.13
CA SER A 301 1.24 27.39 -21.04
C SER A 301 2.30 26.62 -20.22
N THR A 302 2.02 25.39 -19.87
CA THR A 302 3.00 24.48 -19.32
C THR A 302 3.66 23.75 -20.48
N SER A 303 4.94 24.00 -20.69
CA SER A 303 5.80 23.21 -21.56
C SER A 303 6.00 21.84 -20.92
N GLY A 304 5.19 20.88 -21.25
CA GLY A 304 5.24 19.53 -20.73
C GLY A 304 3.91 18.85 -20.95
N GLY A 305 3.74 18.18 -22.10
CA GLY A 305 2.61 17.32 -22.38
C GLY A 305 2.63 16.09 -21.47
N GLY A 306 1.53 15.42 -21.34
CA GLY A 306 1.47 14.17 -20.60
C GLY A 306 0.04 13.75 -20.31
N ALA A 307 -0.15 12.47 -20.09
CA ALA A 307 -1.41 11.89 -19.67
C ALA A 307 -1.23 11.09 -18.40
N GLY A 308 -2.28 11.01 -17.60
CA GLY A 308 -2.32 10.21 -16.39
C GLY A 308 -3.58 9.34 -16.33
N GLY A 309 -3.53 8.28 -15.54
CA GLY A 309 -4.66 7.39 -15.30
C GLY A 309 -4.59 6.78 -13.91
N LYS A 310 -5.75 6.31 -13.42
CA LYS A 310 -5.90 5.54 -12.19
C LYS A 310 -6.57 4.21 -12.49
N TRP A 311 -6.27 3.19 -11.71
CA TRP A 311 -6.86 1.86 -11.85
C TRP A 311 -7.45 1.29 -10.55
#